data_86b6f2ef6400117b3d3ff25ed92b9def
#
_entry.id   86b6f2ef6400117b3d3ff25ed92b9def
#
_cell.length_a   1.000
_cell.length_b   1.000
_cell.length_c   1.000
_cell.angle_alpha   90.00
_cell.angle_beta   90.00
_cell.angle_gamma   90.00
#
_symmetry.space_group_name_H-M   'P 1'
#
loop_
_entity.id
_entity.type
_entity.pdbx_description
1 polymer ?
#
loop_
_entity_poly.entity_id
_entity_poly.type
_entity_poly.pdbx_seq_one_letter_code
_entity_poly.pdbx_strand_id
1 'polypeptide(L)'
;GNHYSTDILRQLADSWEKWGSGLVTFHGQTGNIMFIGSSTDNTQHFFDEINDYGFDLGGAGPCVRTAMSCVGAARCEQSCANEHKIHRTLVNNFTDDVHRPALPYKFKFKVSGCPNDCMNSIERADMAVIGTWRDDMKVDQEAWKAYVSEKGRQHTIDNIITRCPTRCMSLKDD
;
A
#
# COMPACT_ATOMS: atom_id res chain seq x y z
N GLY A 1 -8.58 6.30 3.13
CA GLY A 1 -8.37 5.20 4.09
C GLY A 1 -8.30 3.86 3.40
N ASN A 2 -7.64 2.90 4.02
CA ASN A 2 -7.50 1.55 3.42
C ASN A 2 -8.65 0.61 3.80
N HIS A 3 -9.43 0.98 4.81
CA HIS A 3 -10.53 0.17 5.33
C HIS A 3 -11.72 1.06 5.69
N TYR A 4 -12.89 0.64 5.31
CA TYR A 4 -14.16 1.31 5.59
C TYR A 4 -15.12 0.31 6.22
N SER A 5 -15.91 0.76 7.18
CA SER A 5 -17.06 -0.03 7.61
C SER A 5 -18.18 0.05 6.56
N THR A 6 -19.08 -0.93 6.56
CA THR A 6 -20.22 -0.91 5.64
C THR A 6 -21.15 0.28 5.89
N ASP A 7 -21.23 0.76 7.14
CA ASP A 7 -22.07 1.91 7.47
C ASP A 7 -21.47 3.21 6.93
N ILE A 8 -20.15 3.37 7.05
CA ILE A 8 -19.44 4.51 6.42
C ILE A 8 -19.59 4.48 4.90
N LEU A 9 -19.50 3.31 4.27
CA LEU A 9 -19.71 3.22 2.81
C LEU A 9 -21.12 3.65 2.39
N ARG A 10 -22.14 3.31 3.19
CA ARG A 10 -23.52 3.78 2.94
C ARG A 10 -23.62 5.30 3.10
N GLN A 11 -23.09 5.86 4.20
CA GLN A 11 -23.11 7.30 4.42
C GLN A 11 -22.42 8.07 3.30
N LEU A 12 -21.24 7.60 2.85
CA LEU A 12 -20.54 8.22 1.73
C LEU A 12 -21.32 8.10 0.41
N ALA A 13 -22.00 6.98 0.19
CA ALA A 13 -22.85 6.80 -0.99
C ALA A 13 -24.06 7.75 -0.95
N ASP A 14 -24.77 7.83 0.16
CA ASP A 14 -25.93 8.70 0.36
C ASP A 14 -25.54 10.18 0.17
N SER A 15 -24.42 10.61 0.76
CA SER A 15 -23.88 11.94 0.57
C SER A 15 -23.52 12.23 -0.89
N TRP A 16 -22.95 11.26 -1.59
CA TRP A 16 -22.57 11.44 -2.98
C TRP A 16 -23.77 11.42 -3.94
N GLU A 17 -24.81 10.68 -3.64
CA GLU A 17 -26.08 10.77 -4.39
C GLU A 17 -26.74 12.15 -4.23
N LYS A 18 -26.58 12.77 -3.06
CA LYS A 18 -27.14 14.09 -2.76
C LYS A 18 -26.37 15.23 -3.45
N TRP A 19 -25.04 15.18 -3.50
CA TRP A 19 -24.19 16.29 -3.92
C TRP A 19 -23.46 16.06 -5.26
N GLY A 20 -23.55 14.87 -5.81
CA GLY A 20 -22.85 14.48 -7.03
C GLY A 20 -23.69 13.63 -7.97
N SER A 21 -23.02 12.93 -8.86
CA SER A 21 -23.67 12.08 -9.85
C SER A 21 -24.09 10.69 -9.33
N GLY A 22 -23.72 10.33 -8.10
CA GLY A 22 -23.85 8.96 -7.58
C GLY A 22 -22.77 7.99 -8.07
N LEU A 23 -21.94 8.37 -9.03
CA LEU A 23 -20.90 7.49 -9.57
C LEU A 23 -19.64 7.53 -8.71
N VAL A 24 -19.16 6.35 -8.31
CA VAL A 24 -17.91 6.18 -7.56
C VAL A 24 -17.03 5.12 -8.19
N THR A 25 -15.73 5.22 -7.99
CA THR A 25 -14.78 4.16 -8.30
C THR A 25 -13.78 3.97 -7.17
N PHE A 26 -13.35 2.73 -6.96
CA PHE A 26 -12.33 2.40 -5.96
C PHE A 26 -10.95 2.39 -6.61
N HIS A 27 -10.00 3.05 -5.98
CA HIS A 27 -8.66 3.23 -6.51
C HIS A 27 -7.72 2.11 -6.05
N GLY A 28 -7.93 0.90 -6.60
CA GLY A 28 -7.03 -0.25 -6.43
C GLY A 28 -6.66 -0.57 -4.99
N GLN A 29 -5.41 -0.96 -4.77
CA GLN A 29 -4.87 -1.40 -3.47
C GLN A 29 -4.84 -0.30 -2.41
N THR A 30 -4.98 0.96 -2.80
CA THR A 30 -4.99 2.08 -1.85
C THR A 30 -6.26 2.18 -1.04
N GLY A 31 -7.35 1.58 -1.53
CA GLY A 31 -8.67 1.68 -0.92
C GLY A 31 -9.26 3.09 -0.92
N ASN A 32 -8.68 4.04 -1.66
CA ASN A 32 -9.27 5.36 -1.81
C ASN A 32 -10.51 5.30 -2.70
N ILE A 33 -11.49 6.16 -2.40
CA ILE A 33 -12.69 6.31 -3.21
C ILE A 33 -12.54 7.56 -4.07
N MET A 34 -12.83 7.44 -5.35
CA MET A 34 -12.94 8.58 -6.26
C MET A 34 -14.41 8.83 -6.55
N PHE A 35 -14.87 10.02 -6.23
CA PHE A 35 -16.21 10.54 -6.50
C PHE A 35 -16.19 11.25 -7.86
N ILE A 36 -17.14 10.91 -8.73
CA ILE A 36 -17.10 11.32 -10.13
C ILE A 36 -18.32 12.17 -10.47
N GLY A 37 -18.08 13.40 -10.88
CA GLY A 37 -19.12 14.30 -11.39
C GLY A 37 -19.90 15.03 -10.29
N SER A 38 -19.53 16.30 -10.05
CA SER A 38 -20.28 17.25 -9.23
C SER A 38 -20.21 18.64 -9.87
N SER A 39 -21.11 19.51 -9.48
CA SER A 39 -20.97 20.93 -9.76
C SER A 39 -20.02 21.60 -8.77
N THR A 40 -19.47 22.75 -9.15
CA THR A 40 -18.61 23.54 -8.26
C THR A 40 -19.32 23.90 -6.96
N ASP A 41 -20.59 24.29 -7.05
CA ASP A 41 -21.40 24.71 -5.90
C ASP A 41 -21.63 23.54 -4.91
N ASN A 42 -21.89 22.34 -5.42
CA ASN A 42 -22.12 21.15 -4.60
C ASN A 42 -20.86 20.60 -3.96
N THR A 43 -19.69 20.88 -4.53
CA THR A 43 -18.41 20.33 -4.03
C THR A 43 -18.14 20.78 -2.60
N GLN A 44 -18.43 22.05 -2.25
CA GLN A 44 -18.21 22.54 -0.88
C GLN A 44 -19.15 21.84 0.10
N HIS A 45 -20.41 21.68 -0.24
CA HIS A 45 -21.38 20.99 0.61
C HIS A 45 -21.00 19.52 0.85
N PHE A 46 -20.53 18.84 -0.18
CA PHE A 46 -20.03 17.49 -0.05
C PHE A 46 -18.78 17.43 0.86
N PHE A 47 -17.84 18.35 0.67
CA PHE A 47 -16.66 18.46 1.51
C PHE A 47 -17.00 18.65 2.98
N ASP A 48 -17.89 19.55 3.30
CA ASP A 48 -18.32 19.82 4.66
C ASP A 48 -18.97 18.58 5.29
N GLU A 49 -19.84 17.90 4.56
CA GLU A 49 -20.54 16.70 5.05
C GLU A 49 -19.58 15.51 5.29
N ILE A 50 -18.59 15.28 4.42
CA ILE A 50 -17.62 14.21 4.66
C ILE A 50 -16.64 14.51 5.77
N ASN A 51 -16.35 15.80 6.05
CA ASN A 51 -15.55 16.20 7.21
C ASN A 51 -16.26 15.85 8.52
N ASP A 52 -17.58 15.99 8.58
CA ASP A 52 -18.37 15.58 9.76
C ASP A 52 -18.24 14.08 10.04
N TYR A 53 -17.99 13.26 8.99
CA TYR A 53 -17.70 11.83 9.12
C TYR A 53 -16.22 11.53 9.42
N GLY A 54 -15.37 12.55 9.50
CA GLY A 54 -13.93 12.42 9.75
C GLY A 54 -13.12 12.08 8.50
N PHE A 55 -13.64 12.37 7.31
CA PHE A 55 -12.92 12.21 6.04
C PHE A 55 -12.51 13.56 5.46
N ASP A 56 -11.58 13.50 4.53
CA ASP A 56 -11.05 14.65 3.83
C ASP A 56 -10.87 14.32 2.35
N LEU A 57 -10.90 15.32 1.50
CA LEU A 57 -10.62 15.19 0.09
C LEU A 57 -9.12 15.14 -0.16
N GLY A 58 -8.71 14.29 -1.09
CA GLY A 58 -7.34 14.23 -1.56
C GLY A 58 -6.95 15.42 -2.43
N GLY A 59 -5.66 15.72 -2.49
CA GLY A 59 -5.12 16.79 -3.31
C GLY A 59 -5.33 16.58 -4.82
N ALA A 60 -5.54 17.67 -5.52
CA ALA A 60 -5.65 17.73 -6.98
C ALA A 60 -4.71 18.81 -7.55
N GLY A 61 -4.21 18.58 -8.77
CA GLY A 61 -3.31 19.53 -9.41
C GLY A 61 -1.86 19.49 -8.85
N PRO A 62 -1.13 20.63 -8.90
CA PRO A 62 0.30 20.72 -8.55
C PRO A 62 0.51 20.88 -7.05
N CYS A 63 0.16 19.86 -6.30
CA CYS A 63 0.29 19.77 -4.85
C CYS A 63 0.88 18.43 -4.43
N VAL A 64 1.15 18.27 -3.13
CA VAL A 64 1.38 16.96 -2.54
C VAL A 64 0.09 16.17 -2.62
N ARG A 65 0.13 15.01 -3.26
CA ARG A 65 -1.04 14.12 -3.35
C ARG A 65 -1.15 13.30 -2.09
N THR A 66 -2.36 12.94 -1.73
CA THR A 66 -2.61 12.04 -0.59
C THR A 66 -1.67 10.83 -0.67
N ALA A 67 -0.89 10.62 0.37
CA ALA A 67 0.01 9.47 0.45
C ALA A 67 -0.80 8.17 0.36
N MET A 68 -0.21 7.17 -0.24
CA MET A 68 -0.85 5.88 -0.46
C MET A 68 0.02 4.77 0.13
N SER A 69 -0.61 3.78 0.76
CA SER A 69 0.08 2.59 1.26
C SER A 69 -0.65 1.32 0.88
N CYS A 70 0.07 0.22 0.82
CA CYS A 70 -0.55 -1.09 0.69
C CYS A 70 -1.31 -1.46 1.99
N VAL A 71 -2.04 -2.57 1.96
CA VAL A 71 -2.76 -3.09 3.13
C VAL A 71 -1.83 -3.52 4.27
N GLY A 72 -0.60 -3.88 3.94
CA GLY A 72 0.52 -4.16 4.83
C GLY A 72 0.27 -5.13 5.96
N ALA A 73 0.98 -4.92 7.06
CA ALA A 73 0.96 -5.80 8.24
C ALA A 73 -0.44 -5.98 8.85
N ALA A 74 -1.40 -5.12 8.54
CA ALA A 74 -2.77 -5.29 9.00
C ALA A 74 -3.45 -6.54 8.43
N ARG A 75 -3.03 -7.01 7.24
CA ARG A 75 -3.64 -8.14 6.51
C ARG A 75 -2.66 -8.98 5.70
N CYS A 76 -1.41 -8.57 5.59
CA CYS A 76 -0.42 -9.21 4.74
C CYS A 76 0.78 -9.70 5.57
N GLU A 77 1.00 -10.99 5.58
CA GLU A 77 2.15 -11.63 6.26
C GLU A 77 3.50 -11.32 5.60
N GLN A 78 3.50 -10.86 4.35
CA GLN A 78 4.71 -10.51 3.61
C GLN A 78 5.27 -9.13 3.97
N SER A 79 4.56 -8.35 4.78
CA SER A 79 5.01 -7.00 5.13
C SER A 79 6.25 -7.02 6.00
N CYS A 80 7.30 -6.32 5.55
CA CYS A 80 8.58 -6.18 6.23
C CYS A 80 8.70 -4.87 7.02
N ALA A 81 7.70 -3.98 6.92
CA ALA A 81 7.72 -2.66 7.53
C ALA A 81 6.35 -2.28 8.07
N ASN A 82 6.31 -1.29 8.97
CA ASN A 82 5.05 -0.70 9.40
C ASN A 82 4.66 0.46 8.45
N GLU A 83 4.17 0.11 7.27
CA GLU A 83 3.79 1.05 6.21
C GLU A 83 2.64 1.96 6.63
N HIS A 84 1.71 1.50 7.46
CA HIS A 84 0.63 2.35 7.98
C HIS A 84 1.13 3.47 8.89
N LYS A 85 2.16 3.22 9.69
CA LYS A 85 2.79 4.25 10.50
C LYS A 85 3.47 5.29 9.59
N ILE A 86 4.21 4.83 8.59
CA ILE A 86 4.88 5.73 7.62
C ILE A 86 3.82 6.54 6.86
N HIS A 87 2.79 5.89 6.34
CA HIS A 87 1.69 6.54 5.64
C HIS A 87 1.03 7.63 6.50
N ARG A 88 0.65 7.30 7.74
CA ARG A 88 0.02 8.25 8.66
C ARG A 88 0.94 9.43 8.98
N THR A 89 2.23 9.17 9.16
CA THR A 89 3.23 10.23 9.39
C THR A 89 3.30 11.18 8.19
N LEU A 90 3.34 10.65 6.97
CA LEU A 90 3.35 11.46 5.75
C LEU A 90 2.06 12.29 5.62
N VAL A 91 0.90 11.68 5.80
CA VAL A 91 -0.38 12.40 5.71
C VAL A 91 -0.43 13.54 6.74
N ASN A 92 -0.09 13.27 7.99
CA ASN A 92 -0.16 14.28 9.04
C ASN A 92 0.82 15.45 8.84
N ASN A 93 2.01 15.18 8.28
CA ASN A 93 3.01 16.23 8.08
C ASN A 93 2.75 17.07 6.82
N PHE A 94 2.05 16.54 5.83
CA PHE A 94 1.83 17.20 4.54
C PHE A 94 0.35 17.54 4.27
N THR A 95 -0.50 17.56 5.29
CA THR A 95 -1.92 17.86 5.13
C THR A 95 -2.16 19.22 4.47
N ASP A 96 -1.45 20.26 4.92
CA ASP A 96 -1.56 21.59 4.33
C ASP A 96 -1.10 21.64 2.86
N ASP A 97 -0.04 20.89 2.53
CA ASP A 97 0.49 20.83 1.17
C ASP A 97 -0.42 20.02 0.21
N VAL A 98 -1.26 19.12 0.76
CA VAL A 98 -2.29 18.42 -0.01
C VAL A 98 -3.38 19.39 -0.48
N HIS A 99 -3.74 20.37 0.35
CA HIS A 99 -4.81 21.33 0.05
C HIS A 99 -4.33 22.59 -0.68
N ARG A 100 -3.03 22.79 -0.79
CA ARG A 100 -2.45 24.00 -1.41
C ARG A 100 -1.67 23.66 -2.67
N PRO A 101 -2.09 24.07 -3.85
CA PRO A 101 -1.35 23.87 -5.10
C PRO A 101 -0.14 24.82 -5.17
N ALA A 102 0.93 24.49 -4.46
CA ALA A 102 2.14 25.32 -4.35
C ALA A 102 3.38 24.73 -5.06
N LEU A 103 3.26 23.56 -5.67
CA LEU A 103 4.36 22.89 -6.36
C LEU A 103 4.31 23.15 -7.87
N PRO A 104 5.44 23.07 -8.60
CA PRO A 104 5.43 23.13 -10.07
C PRO A 104 4.65 21.98 -10.70
N TYR A 105 4.71 20.80 -10.08
CA TYR A 105 4.02 19.57 -10.50
C TYR A 105 3.49 18.84 -9.28
N LYS A 106 2.58 17.88 -9.51
CA LYS A 106 2.10 16.97 -8.46
C LYS A 106 3.26 16.17 -7.87
N PHE A 107 3.23 15.95 -6.57
CA PHE A 107 4.18 15.08 -5.88
C PHE A 107 3.45 13.93 -5.17
N LYS A 108 3.85 12.71 -5.42
CA LYS A 108 3.20 11.50 -4.90
C LYS A 108 4.10 10.72 -3.99
N PHE A 109 3.61 10.39 -2.81
CA PHE A 109 4.18 9.39 -1.92
C PHE A 109 3.46 8.05 -2.09
N LYS A 110 4.23 6.96 -2.21
CA LYS A 110 3.70 5.61 -2.10
C LYS A 110 4.56 4.76 -1.19
N VAL A 111 3.90 3.94 -0.37
CA VAL A 111 4.54 3.10 0.64
C VAL A 111 4.12 1.65 0.43
N SER A 112 5.06 0.79 0.09
CA SER A 112 4.87 -0.67 -0.01
C SER A 112 5.54 -1.37 1.16
N GLY A 113 4.85 -2.29 1.80
CA GLY A 113 5.34 -3.02 2.96
C GLY A 113 6.40 -4.09 2.66
N CYS A 114 6.56 -4.48 1.40
CA CYS A 114 7.55 -5.47 0.98
C CYS A 114 7.99 -5.28 -0.48
N PRO A 115 9.03 -6.00 -0.95
CA PRO A 115 9.54 -5.88 -2.31
C PRO A 115 8.58 -6.28 -3.45
N ASN A 116 7.45 -6.91 -3.15
CA ASN A 116 6.42 -7.20 -4.16
C ASN A 116 5.80 -5.93 -4.75
N ASP A 117 5.96 -4.80 -4.07
CA ASP A 117 5.51 -3.47 -4.52
C ASP A 117 4.10 -3.45 -5.11
N CYS A 118 3.12 -4.06 -4.42
CA CYS A 118 1.72 -4.13 -4.85
C CYS A 118 1.09 -2.75 -5.12
N MET A 119 1.68 -1.69 -4.56
CA MET A 119 1.30 -0.30 -4.80
C MET A 119 1.84 0.27 -6.11
N ASN A 120 2.72 -0.47 -6.78
CA ASN A 120 3.43 0.05 -7.93
C ASN A 120 4.15 1.37 -7.60
N SER A 121 4.85 1.38 -6.47
CA SER A 121 5.46 2.59 -5.91
C SER A 121 6.63 3.06 -6.76
N ILE A 122 7.45 2.12 -7.24
CA ILE A 122 8.67 2.42 -8.01
C ILE A 122 8.31 3.17 -9.30
N GLU A 123 7.29 2.73 -10.01
CA GLU A 123 6.92 3.30 -11.31
C GLU A 123 5.95 4.48 -11.24
N ARG A 124 5.20 4.59 -10.14
CA ARG A 124 4.05 5.51 -10.05
C ARG A 124 4.11 6.50 -8.89
N ALA A 125 5.26 6.66 -8.25
CA ALA A 125 5.46 7.67 -7.23
C ALA A 125 6.67 8.54 -7.56
N ASP A 126 6.65 9.75 -7.04
CA ASP A 126 7.83 10.63 -7.06
C ASP A 126 8.76 10.26 -5.91
N MET A 127 8.19 9.75 -4.80
CA MET A 127 8.93 9.13 -3.70
C MET A 127 8.30 7.78 -3.34
N ALA A 128 9.05 6.72 -3.60
CA ALA A 128 8.71 5.36 -3.23
C ALA A 128 9.40 4.94 -1.93
N VAL A 129 8.63 4.37 -0.99
CA VAL A 129 9.16 3.73 0.22
C VAL A 129 8.79 2.27 0.16
N ILE A 130 9.78 1.39 0.20
CA ILE A 130 9.57 -0.05 0.12
C ILE A 130 10.20 -0.74 1.31
N GLY A 131 9.37 -1.47 2.06
CA GLY A 131 9.85 -2.34 3.13
C GLY A 131 10.67 -3.49 2.56
N THR A 132 11.73 -3.85 3.27
CA THR A 132 12.56 -5.00 2.91
C THR A 132 13.09 -5.65 4.19
N TRP A 133 13.68 -6.81 4.05
CA TRP A 133 14.38 -7.46 5.16
C TRP A 133 15.65 -6.68 5.55
N ARG A 134 16.04 -6.83 6.80
CA ARG A 134 17.14 -6.03 7.37
C ARG A 134 18.50 -6.60 7.03
N ASP A 135 18.64 -7.93 7.08
CA ASP A 135 19.90 -8.66 6.98
C ASP A 135 19.86 -9.59 5.77
N ASP A 136 21.01 -10.21 5.47
CA ASP A 136 21.08 -11.31 4.52
C ASP A 136 20.22 -12.50 4.97
N MET A 137 19.88 -13.37 4.02
CA MET A 137 19.16 -14.60 4.31
C MET A 137 19.92 -15.43 5.34
N LYS A 138 19.21 -15.85 6.38
CA LYS A 138 19.73 -16.72 7.41
C LYS A 138 19.19 -18.12 7.22
N VAL A 139 20.09 -19.10 7.23
CA VAL A 139 19.76 -20.51 7.21
C VAL A 139 20.05 -21.07 8.59
N ASP A 140 19.06 -21.68 9.22
CA ASP A 140 19.27 -22.48 10.42
C ASP A 140 20.02 -23.77 10.01
N GLN A 141 21.33 -23.78 10.27
CA GLN A 141 22.21 -24.84 9.83
C GLN A 141 21.93 -26.18 10.54
N GLU A 142 21.49 -26.15 11.80
CA GLU A 142 21.16 -27.35 12.54
C GLU A 142 19.85 -27.96 12.03
N ALA A 143 18.82 -27.20 11.90
CA ALA A 143 17.56 -27.63 11.32
C ALA A 143 17.74 -28.12 9.87
N TRP A 144 18.58 -27.44 9.10
CA TRP A 144 18.88 -27.83 7.72
C TRP A 144 19.62 -29.18 7.65
N LYS A 145 20.65 -29.39 8.48
CA LYS A 145 21.36 -30.65 8.56
C LYS A 145 20.45 -31.80 9.01
N ALA A 146 19.59 -31.56 9.99
CA ALA A 146 18.59 -32.52 10.42
C ALA A 146 17.61 -32.91 9.28
N TYR A 147 17.13 -31.94 8.55
CA TYR A 147 16.27 -32.18 7.39
C TYR A 147 16.96 -33.02 6.29
N VAL A 148 18.19 -32.65 5.92
CA VAL A 148 18.97 -33.38 4.90
C VAL A 148 19.25 -34.82 5.37
N SER A 149 19.53 -35.00 6.66
CA SER A 149 19.76 -36.32 7.25
C SER A 149 18.50 -37.19 7.24
N GLU A 150 17.32 -36.59 7.52
CA GLU A 150 16.02 -37.30 7.52
C GLU A 150 15.57 -37.69 6.13
N LYS A 151 15.57 -36.72 5.21
CA LYS A 151 15.00 -36.90 3.84
C LYS A 151 15.99 -37.46 2.83
N GLY A 152 17.27 -37.37 3.12
CA GLY A 152 18.36 -37.77 2.24
C GLY A 152 18.81 -36.64 1.29
N ARG A 153 20.11 -36.66 0.99
CA ARG A 153 20.78 -35.65 0.15
C ARG A 153 20.15 -35.55 -1.26
N GLN A 154 19.92 -36.70 -1.90
CA GLN A 154 19.36 -36.73 -3.26
C GLN A 154 17.94 -36.13 -3.30
N HIS A 155 17.11 -36.46 -2.32
CA HIS A 155 15.78 -35.85 -2.18
C HIS A 155 15.85 -34.33 -2.07
N THR A 156 16.79 -33.83 -1.27
CA THR A 156 17.01 -32.40 -1.07
C THR A 156 17.41 -31.71 -2.38
N ILE A 157 18.32 -32.33 -3.13
CA ILE A 157 18.75 -31.81 -4.44
C ILE A 157 17.56 -31.74 -5.40
N ASP A 158 16.83 -32.84 -5.56
CA ASP A 158 15.76 -32.96 -6.56
C ASP A 158 14.54 -32.08 -6.26
N ASN A 159 14.20 -31.94 -4.98
CA ASN A 159 12.94 -31.28 -4.58
C ASN A 159 13.09 -29.84 -4.09
N ILE A 160 14.30 -29.41 -3.75
CA ILE A 160 14.56 -28.03 -3.27
C ILE A 160 15.55 -27.33 -4.21
N ILE A 161 16.77 -27.84 -4.31
CA ILE A 161 17.84 -27.14 -5.03
C ILE A 161 17.53 -27.02 -6.53
N THR A 162 17.20 -28.13 -7.17
CA THR A 162 16.94 -28.16 -8.63
C THR A 162 15.67 -27.41 -9.01
N ARG A 163 14.70 -27.32 -8.08
CA ARG A 163 13.44 -26.60 -8.30
C ARG A 163 13.53 -25.09 -8.06
N CYS A 164 14.66 -24.58 -7.62
CA CYS A 164 14.85 -23.14 -7.46
C CYS A 164 14.80 -22.44 -8.83
N PRO A 165 13.81 -21.55 -9.07
CA PRO A 165 13.63 -20.93 -10.39
C PRO A 165 14.81 -20.08 -10.82
N THR A 166 15.49 -19.46 -9.86
CA THR A 166 16.65 -18.58 -10.08
C THR A 166 17.98 -19.32 -10.03
N ARG A 167 17.97 -20.60 -9.65
CA ARG A 167 19.17 -21.44 -9.47
C ARG A 167 20.20 -20.83 -8.50
N CYS A 168 19.73 -20.08 -7.48
CA CYS A 168 20.60 -19.41 -6.52
C CYS A 168 21.03 -20.29 -5.34
N MET A 169 20.57 -21.54 -5.29
CA MET A 169 20.87 -22.47 -4.21
C MET A 169 21.85 -23.56 -4.65
N SER A 170 22.78 -23.89 -3.78
CA SER A 170 23.68 -25.03 -3.93
C SER A 170 23.85 -25.73 -2.59
N LEU A 171 24.03 -27.04 -2.61
CA LEU A 171 24.33 -27.84 -1.43
C LEU A 171 25.83 -28.13 -1.41
N LYS A 172 26.52 -27.69 -0.36
CA LYS A 172 27.93 -28.00 -0.15
C LYS A 172 28.10 -29.40 0.47
N ASP A 173 29.28 -29.93 0.36
CA ASP A 173 29.58 -31.31 0.75
C ASP A 173 29.95 -31.51 2.25
N ASP A 174 29.88 -30.44 3.06
CA ASP A 174 30.27 -30.50 4.50
C ASP A 174 29.06 -30.83 5.39
#